data_6db3230a8d1de067852636d123f8d9b1
#
_entry.id   6db3230a8d1de067852636d123f8d9b1
#
_cell.length_a   1.000
_cell.length_b   1.000
_cell.length_c   1.000
_cell.angle_alpha   90.00
_cell.angle_beta   90.00
_cell.angle_gamma   90.00
#
_symmetry.space_group_name_H-M   'P 1'
#
loop_
_entity.id
_entity.type
_entity.pdbx_description
1 polymer ?
#
loop_
_entity_poly.entity_id
_entity_poly.type
_entity_poly.pdbx_seq_one_letter_code
_entity_poly.pdbx_strand_id
1 'polypeptide(L)'
;MQTNELPMVDVLRLRTLDGHRLWVRFTDGSEGVRDFSDILAKGGPMVEPLKAPDYFARAFVEMGAPTWPNGFDVDPINLYMELRDAGALTRIAAE
;
A
#
# COMPACT_ATOMS: atom_id res chain seq x y z
N MET A 1 0.83 -29.13 -13.14
CA MET A 1 -0.27 -28.55 -12.54
C MET A 1 0.07 -27.20 -11.99
N GLN A 2 -0.86 -26.43 -12.01
CA GLN A 2 -0.67 -25.05 -11.77
C GLN A 2 -0.93 -24.73 -10.31
N THR A 3 -0.10 -24.00 -9.71
CA THR A 3 -0.37 -23.58 -8.36
C THR A 3 -0.82 -22.14 -8.38
N ASN A 4 -1.64 -21.80 -7.44
CA ASN A 4 -2.12 -20.44 -7.29
C ASN A 4 -1.31 -19.74 -6.22
N GLU A 5 -0.05 -19.63 -6.50
CA GLU A 5 0.83 -19.02 -5.53
C GLU A 5 0.57 -17.54 -5.44
N LEU A 6 0.53 -17.06 -4.22
CA LEU A 6 0.48 -15.64 -3.98
C LEU A 6 1.87 -15.07 -4.14
N PRO A 7 1.98 -13.83 -4.59
CA PRO A 7 3.29 -13.19 -4.64
C PRO A 7 3.86 -13.07 -3.24
N MET A 8 5.14 -13.34 -3.13
CA MET A 8 5.82 -13.23 -1.84
C MET A 8 6.55 -11.92 -1.79
N VAL A 9 5.80 -10.86 -1.54
CA VAL A 9 6.36 -9.52 -1.55
C VAL A 9 6.03 -8.81 -0.25
N ASP A 10 6.93 -7.92 0.13
CA ASP A 10 6.71 -6.95 1.19
C ASP A 10 6.85 -5.57 0.60
N VAL A 11 6.34 -4.59 1.30
CA VAL A 11 6.61 -3.19 0.97
C VAL A 11 7.98 -2.86 1.56
N LEU A 12 8.87 -2.39 0.70
CA LEU A 12 10.21 -2.02 1.09
C LEU A 12 10.27 -0.56 1.50
N ARG A 13 9.56 0.31 0.77
CA ARG A 13 9.52 1.75 1.01
C ARG A 13 8.14 2.26 0.73
N LEU A 14 7.81 3.36 1.37
CA LEU A 14 6.56 4.05 1.06
C LEU A 14 6.77 5.55 1.14
N ARG A 15 5.86 6.27 0.52
CA ARG A 15 5.82 7.72 0.57
C ARG A 15 4.36 8.13 0.47
N THR A 16 3.93 9.00 1.39
CA THR A 16 2.57 9.52 1.31
C THR A 16 2.54 10.71 0.38
N LEU A 17 1.51 10.78 -0.43
CA LEU A 17 1.33 11.84 -1.41
C LEU A 17 0.04 12.60 -1.11
N ASP A 18 -0.10 13.77 -1.71
CA ASP A 18 -1.32 14.56 -1.56
C ASP A 18 -2.52 13.76 -2.06
N GLY A 19 -3.69 14.04 -1.49
CA GLY A 19 -4.91 13.40 -1.91
C GLY A 19 -5.08 12.00 -1.39
N HIS A 20 -4.49 11.71 -0.24
CA HIS A 20 -4.60 10.39 0.39
C HIS A 20 -4.14 9.29 -0.55
N ARG A 21 -3.02 9.50 -1.18
CA ARG A 21 -2.41 8.50 -2.05
C ARG A 21 -1.12 8.01 -1.43
N LEU A 22 -0.82 6.75 -1.64
CA LEU A 22 0.36 6.12 -1.07
C LEU A 22 1.19 5.51 -2.18
N TRP A 23 2.42 5.98 -2.32
CA TRP A 23 3.38 5.35 -3.21
C TRP A 23 4.12 4.27 -2.44
N VAL A 24 4.29 3.12 -3.06
CA VAL A 24 5.02 2.01 -2.44
C VAL A 24 5.97 1.39 -3.44
N ARG A 25 7.06 0.87 -2.91
CA ARG A 25 7.98 0.01 -3.66
C ARG A 25 8.01 -1.33 -2.97
N PHE A 26 7.85 -2.38 -3.74
CA PHE A 26 7.84 -3.73 -3.22
C PHE A 26 9.23 -4.37 -3.33
N THR A 27 9.42 -5.46 -2.61
CA THR A 27 10.70 -6.15 -2.58
C THR A 27 11.10 -6.74 -3.92
N ASP A 28 10.14 -6.95 -4.83
CA ASP A 28 10.45 -7.44 -6.17
C ASP A 28 10.84 -6.33 -7.14
N GLY A 29 10.92 -5.10 -6.65
CA GLY A 29 11.33 -3.96 -7.47
C GLY A 29 10.21 -3.22 -8.15
N SER A 30 8.97 -3.69 -8.04
CA SER A 30 7.86 -2.97 -8.65
C SER A 30 7.41 -1.84 -7.73
N GLU A 31 6.74 -0.86 -8.33
CA GLU A 31 6.26 0.33 -7.64
C GLU A 31 4.85 0.65 -8.09
N GLY A 32 4.11 1.33 -7.26
CA GLY A 32 2.79 1.79 -7.62
C GLY A 32 2.25 2.79 -6.63
N VAL A 33 1.14 3.40 -7.00
CA VAL A 33 0.45 4.37 -6.15
C VAL A 33 -0.94 3.86 -5.88
N ARG A 34 -1.31 3.78 -4.62
CA ARG A 34 -2.65 3.37 -4.20
C ARG A 34 -3.39 4.60 -3.72
N ASP A 35 -4.53 4.86 -4.32
CA ASP A 35 -5.44 5.92 -3.88
C ASP A 35 -6.33 5.31 -2.80
N PHE A 36 -6.39 5.97 -1.64
CA PHE A 36 -7.12 5.44 -0.50
C PHE A 36 -8.56 5.97 -0.42
N SER A 37 -9.03 6.68 -1.44
CA SER A 37 -10.36 7.27 -1.38
C SER A 37 -11.47 6.27 -1.09
N ASP A 38 -11.38 5.09 -1.68
CA ASP A 38 -12.38 4.06 -1.47
C ASP A 38 -12.36 3.52 -0.03
N ILE A 39 -11.17 3.36 0.51
CA ILE A 39 -11.02 2.88 1.89
C ILE A 39 -11.58 3.92 2.85
N LEU A 40 -11.27 5.19 2.61
CA LEU A 40 -11.74 6.27 3.47
C LEU A 40 -13.24 6.42 3.39
N ALA A 41 -13.81 6.25 2.19
CA ALA A 41 -15.25 6.36 2.02
C ALA A 41 -15.99 5.25 2.77
N LYS A 42 -15.40 4.07 2.79
CA LYS A 42 -16.00 2.97 3.52
C LYS A 42 -15.98 3.23 5.03
N GLY A 43 -14.92 3.85 5.50
CA GLY A 43 -14.83 4.28 6.88
C GLY A 43 -14.56 3.15 7.85
N GLY A 44 -14.86 3.44 9.11
CA GLY A 44 -14.63 2.51 10.21
C GLY A 44 -13.68 3.13 11.22
N PRO A 45 -13.71 2.65 12.48
CA PRO A 45 -12.93 3.29 13.55
C PRO A 45 -11.44 3.37 13.28
N MET A 46 -10.87 2.34 12.67
CA MET A 46 -9.43 2.34 12.41
C MET A 46 -9.05 3.23 11.24
N VAL A 47 -10.01 3.52 10.37
CA VAL A 47 -9.75 4.31 9.17
C VAL A 47 -10.00 5.78 9.40
N GLU A 48 -10.90 6.11 10.34
CA GLU A 48 -11.28 7.50 10.56
C GLU A 48 -10.11 8.46 10.74
N PRO A 49 -9.11 8.13 11.56
CA PRO A 49 -7.98 9.05 11.72
C PRO A 49 -7.24 9.34 10.42
N LEU A 50 -7.24 8.40 9.50
CA LEU A 50 -6.51 8.56 8.24
C LEU A 50 -7.11 9.63 7.34
N LYS A 51 -8.35 10.03 7.60
CA LYS A 51 -8.97 11.07 6.80
C LYS A 51 -8.28 12.42 6.96
N ALA A 52 -7.66 12.64 8.12
CA ALA A 52 -6.89 13.86 8.34
C ALA A 52 -5.58 13.74 7.57
N PRO A 53 -5.27 14.70 6.69
CA PRO A 53 -4.05 14.59 5.89
C PRO A 53 -2.79 14.47 6.73
N ASP A 54 -2.73 15.17 7.85
CA ASP A 54 -1.56 15.09 8.71
C ASP A 54 -1.37 13.68 9.27
N TYR A 55 -2.46 13.03 9.61
CA TYR A 55 -2.38 11.69 10.16
C TYR A 55 -2.01 10.69 9.07
N PHE A 56 -2.62 10.84 7.90
CA PHE A 56 -2.30 9.97 6.79
C PHE A 56 -0.80 10.01 6.48
N ALA A 57 -0.21 11.19 6.60
CA ALA A 57 1.20 11.38 6.31
C ALA A 57 2.13 10.69 7.30
N ARG A 58 1.58 10.10 8.36
CA ARG A 58 2.39 9.44 9.38
C ARG A 58 2.60 7.96 9.11
N ALA A 59 2.24 7.49 7.92
CA ALA A 59 2.44 6.09 7.55
C ALA A 59 3.91 5.71 7.59
N PHE A 60 4.16 4.47 7.97
CA PHE A 60 5.52 3.93 7.99
C PHE A 60 5.46 2.45 7.65
N VAL A 61 6.61 1.88 7.31
CA VAL A 61 6.68 0.44 7.02
C VAL A 61 7.00 -0.29 8.31
N GLU A 62 6.16 -1.25 8.63
CA GLU A 62 6.42 -2.12 9.77
C GLU A 62 6.23 -3.55 9.32
N MET A 63 7.30 -4.34 9.43
CA MET A 63 7.28 -5.75 9.04
C MET A 63 6.75 -5.93 7.61
N GLY A 64 7.19 -5.04 6.74
CA GLY A 64 6.83 -5.13 5.33
C GLY A 64 5.46 -4.60 4.96
N ALA A 65 4.76 -3.98 5.87
CA ALA A 65 3.41 -3.49 5.64
C ALA A 65 3.28 -2.01 5.93
N PRO A 66 2.57 -1.26 5.09
CA PRO A 66 2.24 0.12 5.43
C PRO A 66 1.37 0.15 6.69
N THR A 67 1.77 0.94 7.65
CA THR A 67 1.15 0.95 8.98
C THR A 67 1.01 2.40 9.45
N TRP A 68 -0.03 2.66 10.22
CA TRP A 68 -0.26 3.97 10.82
C TRP A 68 -0.16 3.86 12.33
N PRO A 69 0.04 4.97 13.03
CA PRO A 69 0.28 4.91 14.48
C PRO A 69 -0.82 4.24 15.30
N ASN A 70 -2.05 4.23 14.79
CA ASN A 70 -3.16 3.59 15.52
C ASN A 70 -3.21 2.07 15.28
N GLY A 71 -2.26 1.53 14.54
CA GLY A 71 -2.22 0.09 14.27
C GLY A 71 -2.94 -0.33 13.00
N PHE A 72 -3.57 0.59 12.30
CA PHE A 72 -4.16 0.25 11.00
C PHE A 72 -3.02 -0.09 10.03
N ASP A 73 -3.16 -1.20 9.34
CA ASP A 73 -2.14 -1.58 8.36
C ASP A 73 -2.80 -2.13 7.11
N VAL A 74 -1.99 -2.23 6.07
CA VAL A 74 -2.43 -2.74 4.79
C VAL A 74 -1.59 -3.97 4.46
N ASP A 75 -2.28 -5.07 4.16
CA ASP A 75 -1.60 -6.30 3.78
C ASP A 75 -0.81 -6.07 2.50
N PRO A 76 0.51 -6.26 2.51
CA PRO A 76 1.32 -5.97 1.33
C PRO A 76 0.98 -6.88 0.14
N ILE A 77 0.58 -8.10 0.38
CA ILE A 77 0.23 -9.01 -0.72
C ILE A 77 -1.06 -8.55 -1.38
N ASN A 78 -2.08 -8.19 -0.59
CA ASN A 78 -3.30 -7.64 -1.14
C ASN A 78 -3.05 -6.35 -1.90
N LEU A 79 -2.24 -5.48 -1.33
CA LEU A 79 -1.91 -4.22 -1.98
C LEU A 79 -1.24 -4.47 -3.33
N TYR A 80 -0.31 -5.41 -3.36
CA TYR A 80 0.38 -5.77 -4.59
C TYR A 80 -0.62 -6.25 -5.64
N MET A 81 -1.51 -7.15 -5.24
CA MET A 81 -2.48 -7.71 -6.19
C MET A 81 -3.45 -6.67 -6.68
N GLU A 82 -3.89 -5.77 -5.80
CA GLU A 82 -4.79 -4.69 -6.22
C GLU A 82 -4.13 -3.81 -7.26
N LEU A 83 -2.88 -3.44 -7.02
CA LEU A 83 -2.17 -2.57 -7.96
C LEU A 83 -1.90 -3.29 -9.26
N ARG A 84 -1.52 -4.57 -9.19
CA ARG A 84 -1.29 -5.36 -10.38
C ARG A 84 -2.56 -5.45 -11.23
N ASP A 85 -3.67 -5.77 -10.59
CA ASP A 85 -4.93 -5.98 -11.31
C ASP A 85 -5.46 -4.69 -11.89
N ALA A 86 -5.12 -3.56 -11.29
CA ALA A 86 -5.51 -2.26 -11.81
C ALA A 86 -4.55 -1.74 -12.88
N GLY A 87 -3.52 -2.51 -13.20
CA GLY A 87 -2.53 -2.06 -14.17
C GLY A 87 -1.66 -0.93 -13.65
N ALA A 88 -1.54 -0.81 -12.33
CA ALA A 88 -0.86 0.32 -11.71
C ALA A 88 0.54 0.01 -11.21
N LEU A 89 1.01 -1.21 -11.44
CA LEU A 89 2.38 -1.55 -11.06
C LEU A 89 3.34 -1.27 -12.20
N THR A 90 4.45 -0.65 -11.85
CA THR A 90 5.54 -0.41 -12.79
C THR A 90 6.75 -1.12 -12.25
N ARG A 91 7.30 -2.02 -13.05
CA ARG A 91 8.52 -2.70 -12.62
C ARG A 91 9.71 -1.86 -13.04
N ILE A 92 10.53 -1.55 -12.06
CA ILE A 92 11.76 -0.81 -12.35
C ILE A 92 12.72 -1.81 -12.96
N ALA A 93 13.25 -1.46 -14.13
CA ALA A 93 14.16 -2.35 -14.82
C ALA A 93 15.38 -2.61 -13.95
N ALA A 94 15.75 -3.87 -13.85
CA ALA A 94 16.94 -4.23 -13.12
C ALA A 94 18.14 -3.80 -13.97
N GLU A 95 19.11 -3.27 -13.33
CA GLU A 95 20.31 -2.84 -14.03
C GLU A 95 21.43 -3.73 -13.79
#